data_3a76edf1cdbda5476f5bbb4b45b9ac15
#
_entry.id   3a76edf1cdbda5476f5bbb4b45b9ac15
#
_cell.length_a   1.000
_cell.length_b   1.000
_cell.length_c   1.000
_cell.angle_alpha   90.00
_cell.angle_beta   90.00
_cell.angle_gamma   90.00
#
_symmetry.space_group_name_H-M   'P 1'
#
loop_
_entity.id
_entity.type
_entity.pdbx_description
1 polymer ?
#
loop_
_entity_poly.entity_id
_entity_poly.type
_entity_poly.pdbx_seq_one_letter_code
_entity_poly.pdbx_strand_id
1 'polypeptide(L)'
;MGRTTILFLFAAVCLAQAPTAEQSLSFKSPGTARISPDGTLVVYSVREADWEQNEFVSQLWIAPVSGGAPYQLTRGKSSAGNPRWSPDSKRIAFSTSRDGKGQIWLISPTGGEAVALTNEEASPGGFKWSPGGKRIAFTSAGPEPKELKDRKEKYGDFEIYQEDYRQSHLWVVDVPEEIPAASKHKPKAVAITSGKEFSVGGFDWSPDGTRIAFSASKSPLLIDGGTSDIYVVTVADKAVKKIVATAGPDSGPVWSPDGKQIAFSTANADPYFFYKNGRIGVVAAEGGPVQIVANEVDEDIGPAEWRKGGIYFSAWKNLENGIYKVTPGGRAVRLLASTGMSYMGGSLDETESKLAAVAAKPNAYPELYVVDLTASNPQPRKLTDFAAQYSKHNPANREVVRWKSKDGAEIEGILIKPADFDPSKKYPLLVVIHGGPTGIDTPLRSADGTYPIERFVAKGAVVLRPNYRGSAGYGEKFRSLNVRNLGVGDMWDVMSGVDYLISRGFVDETRMGSMGWSQGGYISAFLTTNTSRFKAISVGAGISDWMTYYVNTDITPFT
;
A
#
# COMPACT_ATOMS: atom_id res chain seq x y z
N MET A 1 73.03 25.05 0.15
CA MET A 1 71.66 25.63 -0.15
C MET A 1 70.70 24.50 -0.39
N GLY A 2 70.00 24.06 0.66
CA GLY A 2 69.00 22.99 0.59
C GLY A 2 67.65 23.57 0.19
N ARG A 3 67.03 23.08 -0.88
CA ARG A 3 65.65 23.41 -1.28
C ARG A 3 64.72 22.46 -0.56
N THR A 4 63.95 22.99 0.41
CA THR A 4 62.84 22.27 1.05
C THR A 4 61.64 22.34 0.14
N THR A 5 61.24 21.22 -0.49
CA THR A 5 60.02 21.09 -1.27
C THR A 5 58.85 20.81 -0.28
N ILE A 6 57.96 21.78 -0.10
CA ILE A 6 56.72 21.60 0.67
C ILE A 6 55.68 20.94 -0.27
N LEU A 7 55.35 19.69 0.02
CA LEU A 7 54.25 18.96 -0.67
C LEU A 7 52.93 19.37 -0.01
N PHE A 8 52.09 20.14 -0.71
CA PHE A 8 50.72 20.36 -0.30
C PHE A 8 49.88 19.13 -0.67
N LEU A 9 49.55 18.30 0.30
CA LEU A 9 48.48 17.30 0.12
C LEU A 9 47.14 18.03 0.11
N PHE A 10 46.54 18.21 -1.08
CA PHE A 10 45.14 18.54 -1.21
C PHE A 10 44.34 17.26 -0.89
N ALA A 11 43.85 17.15 0.33
CA ALA A 11 42.79 16.20 0.64
C ALA A 11 41.55 16.67 -0.10
N ALA A 12 41.20 16.01 -1.21
CA ALA A 12 39.91 16.17 -1.86
C ALA A 12 38.85 15.66 -0.87
N VAL A 13 38.22 16.58 -0.15
CA VAL A 13 37.01 16.28 0.61
C VAL A 13 35.95 15.90 -0.43
N CYS A 14 35.76 14.61 -0.64
CA CYS A 14 34.66 14.10 -1.46
C CYS A 14 33.37 14.41 -0.69
N LEU A 15 32.80 15.59 -0.91
CA LEU A 15 31.47 15.93 -0.39
C LEU A 15 30.48 14.94 -1.00
N ALA A 16 29.88 14.12 -0.18
CA ALA A 16 28.84 13.18 -0.60
C ALA A 16 27.72 13.96 -1.26
N GLN A 17 27.49 13.72 -2.54
CA GLN A 17 26.45 14.38 -3.33
C GLN A 17 25.13 13.62 -3.22
N ALA A 18 24.00 14.32 -3.45
CA ALA A 18 22.72 13.65 -3.64
C ALA A 18 22.80 12.71 -4.85
N PRO A 19 22.04 11.61 -4.83
CA PRO A 19 21.99 10.69 -5.96
C PRO A 19 21.46 11.40 -7.22
N THR A 20 21.91 10.97 -8.40
CA THR A 20 21.30 11.37 -9.68
C THR A 20 19.88 10.79 -9.77
N ALA A 21 19.08 11.21 -10.77
CA ALA A 21 17.76 10.64 -11.00
C ALA A 21 17.86 9.13 -11.30
N GLU A 22 18.81 8.73 -12.16
CA GLU A 22 19.05 7.34 -12.51
C GLU A 22 19.49 6.51 -11.29
N GLN A 23 20.36 7.06 -10.45
CA GLN A 23 20.76 6.40 -9.21
C GLN A 23 19.58 6.25 -8.26
N SER A 24 18.76 7.30 -8.08
CA SER A 24 17.57 7.24 -7.23
C SER A 24 16.57 6.19 -7.70
N LEU A 25 16.35 6.08 -9.02
CA LEU A 25 15.47 5.07 -9.61
C LEU A 25 16.06 3.65 -9.53
N SER A 26 17.40 3.53 -9.51
CA SER A 26 18.10 2.25 -9.43
C SER A 26 18.20 1.67 -8.01
N PHE A 27 17.87 2.45 -6.98
CA PHE A 27 17.91 1.95 -5.61
C PHE A 27 16.83 0.90 -5.37
N LYS A 28 17.25 -0.23 -4.81
CA LYS A 28 16.36 -1.33 -4.45
C LYS A 28 15.56 -0.97 -3.19
N SER A 29 14.31 -1.40 -3.15
CA SER A 29 13.44 -1.20 -2.00
C SER A 29 12.72 -2.50 -1.61
N PRO A 30 12.62 -2.80 -0.28
CA PRO A 30 11.84 -3.92 0.18
C PRO A 30 10.34 -3.62 0.06
N GLY A 31 9.57 -4.65 -0.25
CA GLY A 31 8.11 -4.60 -0.28
C GLY A 31 7.48 -5.69 0.57
N THR A 32 6.33 -6.20 0.14
CA THR A 32 5.52 -7.21 0.86
C THR A 32 6.36 -8.23 1.61
N ALA A 33 6.22 -8.29 2.94
CA ALA A 33 6.87 -9.27 3.80
C ALA A 33 5.85 -10.27 4.35
N ARG A 34 6.19 -11.56 4.31
CA ARG A 34 5.38 -12.66 4.87
C ARG A 34 6.29 -13.63 5.62
N ILE A 35 6.06 -13.77 6.92
CA ILE A 35 6.74 -14.79 7.72
C ILE A 35 6.12 -16.15 7.43
N SER A 36 6.95 -17.22 7.42
CA SER A 36 6.46 -18.59 7.29
C SER A 36 5.62 -18.99 8.52
N PRO A 37 4.62 -19.86 8.36
CA PRO A 37 3.81 -20.35 9.49
C PRO A 37 4.64 -20.89 10.66
N ASP A 38 5.76 -21.58 10.39
CA ASP A 38 6.69 -22.07 11.42
C ASP A 38 7.59 -20.99 12.05
N GLY A 39 7.50 -19.74 11.59
CA GLY A 39 8.24 -18.61 12.13
C GLY A 39 9.75 -18.61 11.88
N THR A 40 10.24 -19.39 10.90
CA THR A 40 11.68 -19.54 10.64
C THR A 40 12.22 -18.69 9.50
N LEU A 41 11.39 -18.38 8.50
CA LEU A 41 11.77 -17.64 7.29
C LEU A 41 10.81 -16.48 7.03
N VAL A 42 11.30 -15.44 6.34
CA VAL A 42 10.47 -14.38 5.79
C VAL A 42 10.68 -14.31 4.29
N VAL A 43 9.60 -14.50 3.50
CA VAL A 43 9.62 -14.13 2.09
C VAL A 43 9.24 -12.66 1.96
N TYR A 44 9.99 -11.92 1.14
CA TYR A 44 9.70 -10.51 0.87
C TYR A 44 10.03 -10.16 -0.58
N SER A 45 9.37 -9.13 -1.11
CA SER A 45 9.68 -8.62 -2.44
C SER A 45 10.77 -7.56 -2.39
N VAL A 46 11.61 -7.54 -3.42
CA VAL A 46 12.58 -6.46 -3.68
C VAL A 46 12.29 -5.88 -5.06
N ARG A 47 12.01 -4.59 -5.10
CA ARG A 47 11.78 -3.84 -6.33
C ARG A 47 13.08 -3.21 -6.79
N GLU A 48 13.38 -3.32 -8.08
CA GLU A 48 14.54 -2.72 -8.75
C GLU A 48 14.18 -2.22 -10.15
N ALA A 49 14.94 -1.26 -10.70
CA ALA A 49 14.75 -0.79 -12.07
C ALA A 49 15.41 -1.75 -13.05
N ASP A 50 14.67 -2.12 -14.09
CA ASP A 50 15.19 -2.73 -15.31
C ASP A 50 15.26 -1.67 -16.41
N TRP A 51 16.44 -1.14 -16.64
CA TRP A 51 16.67 -0.06 -17.61
C TRP A 51 16.53 -0.50 -19.06
N GLU A 52 16.72 -1.80 -19.35
CA GLU A 52 16.53 -2.33 -20.70
C GLU A 52 15.06 -2.39 -21.08
N GLN A 53 14.21 -2.81 -20.12
CA GLN A 53 12.76 -2.88 -20.30
C GLN A 53 12.04 -1.56 -19.99
N ASN A 54 12.75 -0.58 -19.43
CA ASN A 54 12.20 0.70 -18.96
C ASN A 54 11.03 0.52 -17.98
N GLU A 55 11.20 -0.42 -17.05
CA GLU A 55 10.18 -0.74 -16.04
C GLU A 55 10.81 -1.08 -14.69
N PHE A 56 9.96 -1.18 -13.65
CA PHE A 56 10.37 -1.70 -12.36
C PHE A 56 9.99 -3.17 -12.24
N VAL A 57 10.95 -3.99 -11.88
CA VAL A 57 10.77 -5.43 -11.67
C VAL A 57 10.88 -5.75 -10.19
N SER A 58 9.97 -6.58 -9.69
CA SER A 58 10.01 -7.10 -8.32
C SER A 58 10.38 -8.57 -8.32
N GLN A 59 11.32 -8.95 -7.44
CA GLN A 59 11.71 -10.35 -7.25
C GLN A 59 11.53 -10.76 -5.78
N LEU A 60 11.30 -12.04 -5.54
CA LEU A 60 11.15 -12.58 -4.20
C LEU A 60 12.51 -12.95 -3.61
N TRP A 61 12.65 -12.64 -2.35
CA TRP A 61 13.83 -12.93 -1.52
C TRP A 61 13.41 -13.64 -0.23
N ILE A 62 14.32 -14.39 0.34
CA ILE A 62 14.15 -15.03 1.65
C ILE A 62 15.15 -14.45 2.64
N ALA A 63 14.68 -14.15 3.85
CA ALA A 63 15.51 -13.79 5.00
C ALA A 63 15.27 -14.80 6.13
N PRO A 64 16.32 -15.47 6.68
CA PRO A 64 16.18 -16.30 7.87
C PRO A 64 15.81 -15.45 9.10
N VAL A 65 14.79 -15.86 9.84
CA VAL A 65 14.37 -15.18 11.08
C VAL A 65 15.46 -15.27 12.16
N SER A 66 16.28 -16.29 12.19
CA SER A 66 17.42 -16.39 13.12
C SER A 66 18.55 -15.38 12.84
N GLY A 67 18.55 -14.77 11.65
CA GLY A 67 19.62 -13.96 11.10
C GLY A 67 20.44 -14.74 10.05
N GLY A 68 21.36 -14.05 9.40
CA GLY A 68 22.12 -14.54 8.25
C GLY A 68 21.83 -13.72 6.99
N ALA A 69 22.58 -13.99 5.91
CA ALA A 69 22.43 -13.26 4.67
C ALA A 69 21.11 -13.65 3.94
N PRO A 70 20.26 -12.67 3.59
CA PRO A 70 19.13 -12.94 2.71
C PRO A 70 19.59 -13.44 1.33
N TYR A 71 18.76 -14.25 0.68
CA TYR A 71 19.04 -14.77 -0.66
C TYR A 71 17.85 -14.56 -1.60
N GLN A 72 18.17 -14.38 -2.88
CA GLN A 72 17.19 -14.19 -3.93
C GLN A 72 16.55 -15.51 -4.33
N LEU A 73 15.22 -15.59 -4.22
CA LEU A 73 14.44 -16.79 -4.52
C LEU A 73 14.01 -16.86 -5.98
N THR A 74 13.51 -15.76 -6.55
CA THR A 74 13.08 -15.68 -7.95
C THR A 74 13.97 -14.76 -8.77
N ARG A 75 14.10 -15.05 -10.08
CA ARG A 75 14.89 -14.27 -11.03
C ARG A 75 14.16 -14.20 -12.38
N GLY A 76 14.50 -13.23 -13.18
CA GLY A 76 13.99 -13.07 -14.54
C GLY A 76 13.51 -11.65 -14.82
N LYS A 77 13.06 -11.43 -16.07
CA LYS A 77 12.58 -10.13 -16.55
C LYS A 77 11.17 -9.79 -16.06
N SER A 78 10.33 -10.79 -15.77
CA SER A 78 8.98 -10.57 -15.25
C SER A 78 8.96 -10.48 -13.73
N SER A 79 8.15 -9.58 -13.19
CA SER A 79 7.93 -9.46 -11.76
C SER A 79 7.37 -10.75 -11.15
N ALA A 80 7.82 -11.08 -9.94
CA ALA A 80 7.24 -12.06 -9.05
C ALA A 80 6.63 -11.34 -7.83
N GLY A 81 5.33 -11.50 -7.59
CA GLY A 81 4.59 -10.75 -6.57
C GLY A 81 3.63 -11.58 -5.75
N ASN A 82 3.01 -10.93 -4.77
CA ASN A 82 1.97 -11.52 -3.91
C ASN A 82 2.35 -12.86 -3.28
N PRO A 83 3.52 -13.01 -2.62
CA PRO A 83 3.94 -14.29 -2.06
C PRO A 83 3.01 -14.74 -0.94
N ARG A 84 2.69 -16.05 -0.92
CA ARG A 84 1.86 -16.73 0.08
C ARG A 84 2.47 -18.06 0.47
N TRP A 85 2.81 -18.23 1.73
CA TRP A 85 3.26 -19.50 2.26
C TRP A 85 2.16 -20.54 2.25
N SER A 86 2.49 -21.79 1.92
CA SER A 86 1.64 -22.92 2.25
C SER A 86 1.56 -23.10 3.77
N PRO A 87 0.44 -23.64 4.33
CA PRO A 87 0.30 -23.81 5.77
C PRO A 87 1.39 -24.67 6.43
N ASP A 88 1.99 -25.57 5.68
CA ASP A 88 3.10 -26.43 6.14
C ASP A 88 4.50 -25.80 6.00
N SER A 89 4.59 -24.54 5.59
CA SER A 89 5.84 -23.79 5.35
C SER A 89 6.76 -24.35 4.24
N LYS A 90 6.31 -25.35 3.47
CA LYS A 90 7.17 -26.04 2.49
C LYS A 90 7.15 -25.43 1.10
N ARG A 91 6.15 -24.60 0.78
CA ARG A 91 5.98 -23.99 -0.54
C ARG A 91 5.56 -22.52 -0.42
N ILE A 92 5.92 -21.77 -1.45
CA ILE A 92 5.48 -20.39 -1.63
C ILE A 92 4.72 -20.32 -2.96
N ALA A 93 3.45 -19.89 -2.90
CA ALA A 93 2.70 -19.50 -4.09
C ALA A 93 2.95 -18.02 -4.38
N PHE A 94 3.08 -17.66 -5.65
CA PHE A 94 3.29 -16.27 -6.07
C PHE A 94 2.73 -16.04 -7.48
N SER A 95 2.48 -14.79 -7.83
CA SER A 95 2.03 -14.39 -9.17
C SER A 95 3.21 -13.95 -10.03
N THR A 96 3.22 -14.36 -11.30
CA THR A 96 4.18 -13.88 -12.30
C THR A 96 3.64 -14.11 -13.71
N SER A 97 4.07 -13.27 -14.66
CA SER A 97 3.74 -13.35 -16.09
C SER A 97 4.90 -13.87 -16.96
N ARG A 98 5.84 -14.63 -16.38
CA ARG A 98 7.05 -15.09 -17.08
C ARG A 98 6.79 -15.93 -18.33
N ASP A 99 5.63 -16.56 -18.45
CA ASP A 99 5.18 -17.31 -19.63
C ASP A 99 4.14 -16.53 -20.46
N GLY A 100 4.16 -15.18 -20.38
CA GLY A 100 3.33 -14.27 -21.17
C GLY A 100 2.11 -13.75 -20.42
N LYS A 101 1.31 -14.60 -19.75
CA LYS A 101 0.14 -14.20 -18.96
C LYS A 101 0.39 -14.39 -17.47
N GLY A 102 -0.23 -13.52 -16.65
CA GLY A 102 -0.20 -13.65 -15.19
C GLY A 102 -0.79 -14.99 -14.75
N GLN A 103 -0.02 -15.78 -13.99
CA GLN A 103 -0.42 -17.08 -13.45
C GLN A 103 0.04 -17.23 -12.00
N ILE A 104 -0.54 -18.19 -11.29
CA ILE A 104 -0.07 -18.61 -9.96
C ILE A 104 1.00 -19.67 -10.14
N TRP A 105 2.15 -19.46 -9.52
CA TRP A 105 3.31 -20.32 -9.54
C TRP A 105 3.66 -20.78 -8.14
N LEU A 106 4.31 -21.93 -8.04
CA LEU A 106 4.81 -22.52 -6.79
C LEU A 106 6.33 -22.67 -6.84
N ILE A 107 6.97 -22.43 -5.70
CA ILE A 107 8.41 -22.61 -5.52
C ILE A 107 8.71 -23.12 -4.10
N SER A 108 9.78 -23.91 -3.93
CA SER A 108 10.31 -24.24 -2.61
C SER A 108 11.02 -23.04 -2.00
N PRO A 109 10.90 -22.77 -0.68
CA PRO A 109 11.67 -21.71 -0.04
C PRO A 109 13.19 -21.92 -0.10
N THR A 110 13.65 -23.16 -0.28
CA THR A 110 15.08 -23.48 -0.43
C THR A 110 15.61 -23.23 -1.85
N GLY A 111 14.76 -22.77 -2.78
CA GLY A 111 15.10 -22.54 -4.18
C GLY A 111 14.67 -23.70 -5.08
N GLY A 112 15.28 -23.77 -6.25
CA GLY A 112 14.88 -24.67 -7.33
C GLY A 112 14.06 -23.95 -8.40
N GLU A 113 13.52 -24.71 -9.35
CA GLU A 113 12.71 -24.14 -10.42
C GLU A 113 11.26 -23.94 -9.97
N ALA A 114 10.72 -22.76 -10.26
CA ALA A 114 9.32 -22.48 -10.02
C ALA A 114 8.44 -23.18 -11.06
N VAL A 115 7.28 -23.67 -10.64
CA VAL A 115 6.33 -24.39 -11.50
C VAL A 115 4.99 -23.68 -11.52
N ALA A 116 4.43 -23.45 -12.73
CA ALA A 116 3.10 -22.86 -12.87
C ALA A 116 2.03 -23.83 -12.38
N LEU A 117 1.21 -23.38 -11.42
CA LEU A 117 0.04 -24.12 -10.94
C LEU A 117 -1.17 -23.92 -11.87
N THR A 118 -1.37 -22.70 -12.36
CA THR A 118 -2.52 -22.34 -13.21
C THR A 118 -2.12 -22.11 -14.65
N ASN A 119 -3.10 -22.17 -15.55
CA ASN A 119 -2.97 -21.81 -16.96
C ASN A 119 -4.31 -21.23 -17.46
N GLU A 120 -4.76 -20.19 -16.77
CA GLU A 120 -6.05 -19.58 -17.03
C GLU A 120 -5.97 -18.60 -18.21
N GLU A 121 -7.06 -18.45 -18.96
CA GLU A 121 -7.15 -17.48 -20.06
C GLU A 121 -7.11 -16.05 -19.54
N ALA A 122 -7.86 -15.76 -18.48
CA ALA A 122 -7.78 -14.51 -17.74
C ALA A 122 -6.85 -14.69 -16.53
N SER A 123 -5.92 -13.76 -16.36
CA SER A 123 -4.96 -13.81 -15.26
C SER A 123 -5.66 -13.92 -13.90
N PRO A 124 -5.26 -14.88 -13.04
CA PRO A 124 -5.69 -14.92 -11.66
C PRO A 124 -5.35 -13.61 -10.93
N GLY A 125 -6.31 -13.12 -10.14
CA GLY A 125 -6.14 -11.96 -9.26
C GLY A 125 -5.59 -12.34 -7.89
N GLY A 126 -6.22 -11.87 -6.81
CA GLY A 126 -5.88 -12.25 -5.44
C GLY A 126 -6.06 -13.75 -5.20
N PHE A 127 -5.15 -14.38 -4.46
CA PHE A 127 -5.25 -15.81 -4.17
C PHE A 127 -4.87 -16.13 -2.71
N LYS A 128 -5.44 -17.23 -2.17
CA LYS A 128 -5.18 -17.75 -0.83
C LYS A 128 -5.15 -19.27 -0.81
N TRP A 129 -4.24 -19.84 -0.03
CA TRP A 129 -4.23 -21.25 0.30
C TRP A 129 -5.44 -21.63 1.14
N SER A 130 -6.02 -22.80 0.89
CA SER A 130 -6.94 -23.40 1.86
C SER A 130 -6.20 -23.79 3.14
N PRO A 131 -6.86 -23.83 4.32
CA PRO A 131 -6.20 -24.18 5.58
C PRO A 131 -5.47 -25.53 5.58
N GLY A 132 -5.98 -26.49 4.82
CA GLY A 132 -5.31 -27.81 4.66
C GLY A 132 -4.17 -27.84 3.63
N GLY A 133 -3.85 -26.73 2.98
CA GLY A 133 -2.75 -26.65 1.99
C GLY A 133 -2.97 -27.42 0.69
N LYS A 134 -4.15 -28.04 0.48
CA LYS A 134 -4.45 -28.89 -0.68
C LYS A 134 -5.09 -28.14 -1.84
N ARG A 135 -5.54 -26.90 -1.63
CA ARG A 135 -6.22 -26.08 -2.63
C ARG A 135 -5.77 -24.62 -2.54
N ILE A 136 -5.90 -23.92 -3.66
CA ILE A 136 -5.78 -22.46 -3.71
C ILE A 136 -7.08 -21.91 -4.30
N ALA A 137 -7.70 -20.94 -3.60
CA ALA A 137 -8.75 -20.12 -4.18
C ALA A 137 -8.14 -18.85 -4.77
N PHE A 138 -8.75 -18.34 -5.84
CA PHE A 138 -8.36 -17.10 -6.49
C PHE A 138 -9.54 -16.41 -7.16
N THR A 139 -9.40 -15.13 -7.46
CA THR A 139 -10.36 -14.38 -8.26
C THR A 139 -9.95 -14.34 -9.72
N SER A 140 -10.90 -14.44 -10.64
CA SER A 140 -10.66 -14.26 -12.08
C SER A 140 -11.97 -13.95 -12.81
N ALA A 141 -11.86 -13.16 -13.88
CA ALA A 141 -12.99 -12.91 -14.78
C ALA A 141 -13.36 -14.14 -15.65
N GLY A 142 -12.55 -15.20 -15.60
CA GLY A 142 -12.73 -16.37 -16.46
C GLY A 142 -12.43 -16.08 -17.94
N PRO A 143 -12.79 -17.02 -18.83
CA PRO A 143 -12.57 -16.87 -20.27
C PRO A 143 -13.38 -15.73 -20.86
N GLU A 144 -12.83 -15.08 -21.91
CA GLU A 144 -13.55 -14.02 -22.63
C GLU A 144 -14.76 -14.61 -23.39
N PRO A 145 -15.95 -13.98 -23.28
CA PRO A 145 -17.15 -14.41 -24.02
C PRO A 145 -16.91 -14.45 -25.53
N LYS A 146 -17.51 -15.43 -26.20
CA LYS A 146 -17.35 -15.60 -27.64
C LYS A 146 -17.84 -14.37 -28.42
N GLU A 147 -18.95 -13.79 -28.01
CA GLU A 147 -19.54 -12.60 -28.63
C GLU A 147 -18.57 -11.41 -28.62
N LEU A 148 -17.82 -11.25 -27.53
CA LEU A 148 -16.82 -10.19 -27.40
C LEU A 148 -15.61 -10.48 -28.30
N LYS A 149 -15.15 -11.73 -28.36
CA LYS A 149 -14.06 -12.15 -29.27
C LYS A 149 -14.46 -11.92 -30.74
N ASP A 150 -15.64 -12.38 -31.13
CA ASP A 150 -16.15 -12.23 -32.49
C ASP A 150 -16.30 -10.74 -32.87
N ARG A 151 -16.72 -9.89 -31.92
CA ARG A 151 -16.81 -8.44 -32.13
C ARG A 151 -15.42 -7.81 -32.33
N LYS A 152 -14.45 -8.15 -31.47
CA LYS A 152 -13.07 -7.67 -31.58
C LYS A 152 -12.41 -8.10 -32.90
N GLU A 153 -12.64 -9.34 -33.32
CA GLU A 153 -12.13 -9.84 -34.59
C GLU A 153 -12.73 -9.08 -35.80
N LYS A 154 -14.04 -8.79 -35.76
CA LYS A 154 -14.75 -8.15 -36.87
C LYS A 154 -14.51 -6.63 -36.96
N TYR A 155 -14.48 -5.94 -35.83
CA TYR A 155 -14.53 -4.48 -35.77
C TYR A 155 -13.30 -3.83 -35.11
N GLY A 156 -12.33 -4.62 -34.64
CA GLY A 156 -11.19 -4.14 -33.88
C GLY A 156 -11.42 -4.12 -32.37
N ASP A 157 -10.34 -3.85 -31.63
CA ASP A 157 -10.37 -3.84 -30.17
C ASP A 157 -10.83 -2.47 -29.65
N PHE A 158 -12.11 -2.38 -29.28
CA PHE A 158 -12.70 -1.23 -28.62
C PHE A 158 -13.61 -1.70 -27.47
N GLU A 159 -13.84 -0.84 -26.52
CA GLU A 159 -14.71 -1.09 -25.36
C GLU A 159 -15.90 -0.13 -25.35
N ILE A 160 -17.08 -0.65 -25.00
CA ILE A 160 -18.26 0.17 -24.74
C ILE A 160 -18.25 0.52 -23.25
N TYR A 161 -18.15 1.81 -22.95
CA TYR A 161 -18.07 2.31 -21.58
C TYR A 161 -19.27 1.83 -20.75
N GLN A 162 -18.98 1.31 -19.54
CA GLN A 162 -19.93 0.73 -18.59
C GLN A 162 -20.72 -0.51 -19.09
N GLU A 163 -20.40 -1.07 -20.26
CA GLU A 163 -21.04 -2.28 -20.77
C GLU A 163 -20.05 -3.44 -20.91
N ASP A 164 -18.85 -3.15 -21.41
CA ASP A 164 -17.84 -4.15 -21.72
C ASP A 164 -16.95 -4.52 -20.53
N TYR A 165 -17.57 -4.80 -19.38
CA TYR A 165 -16.85 -5.33 -18.23
C TYR A 165 -17.19 -6.81 -18.02
N ARG A 166 -16.28 -7.51 -17.35
CA ARG A 166 -16.49 -8.90 -16.94
C ARG A 166 -16.48 -9.01 -15.43
N GLN A 167 -17.48 -9.69 -14.88
CA GLN A 167 -17.53 -9.96 -13.45
C GLN A 167 -16.36 -10.83 -13.04
N SER A 168 -15.75 -10.49 -11.91
CA SER A 168 -14.76 -11.33 -11.24
C SER A 168 -15.46 -12.38 -10.40
N HIS A 169 -15.00 -13.62 -10.46
CA HIS A 169 -15.56 -14.74 -9.73
C HIS A 169 -14.49 -15.49 -8.93
N LEU A 170 -14.95 -16.26 -7.92
CA LEU A 170 -14.10 -17.17 -7.17
C LEU A 170 -13.87 -18.46 -7.95
N TRP A 171 -12.64 -18.86 -8.02
CA TRP A 171 -12.16 -20.11 -8.59
C TRP A 171 -11.34 -20.88 -7.55
N VAL A 172 -11.35 -22.21 -7.64
CA VAL A 172 -10.54 -23.07 -6.79
C VAL A 172 -9.77 -24.05 -7.67
N VAL A 173 -8.50 -24.23 -7.37
CA VAL A 173 -7.61 -25.19 -8.01
C VAL A 173 -7.00 -26.12 -6.97
N ASP A 174 -6.95 -27.42 -7.25
CA ASP A 174 -6.25 -28.38 -6.41
C ASP A 174 -4.73 -28.23 -6.55
N VAL A 175 -4.03 -28.38 -5.45
CA VAL A 175 -2.56 -28.36 -5.42
C VAL A 175 -2.05 -29.78 -5.25
N PRO A 176 -1.41 -30.38 -6.27
CA PRO A 176 -0.88 -31.74 -6.17
C PRO A 176 0.29 -31.80 -5.17
N GLU A 177 0.48 -32.97 -4.54
CA GLU A 177 1.58 -33.20 -3.58
C GLU A 177 2.93 -33.01 -4.26
N GLU A 178 3.09 -33.56 -5.46
CA GLU A 178 4.24 -33.33 -6.33
C GLU A 178 3.79 -32.57 -7.57
N ILE A 179 4.50 -31.50 -7.89
CA ILE A 179 4.30 -30.76 -9.13
C ILE A 179 5.46 -31.13 -10.05
N PRO A 180 5.26 -32.03 -11.01
CA PRO A 180 6.32 -32.38 -11.95
C PRO A 180 6.71 -31.14 -12.78
N ALA A 181 7.97 -30.78 -12.78
CA ALA A 181 8.49 -29.61 -13.50
C ALA A 181 8.13 -29.60 -15.00
N ALA A 182 7.89 -30.76 -15.59
CA ALA A 182 7.56 -30.94 -17.00
C ALA A 182 6.10 -31.37 -17.26
N SER A 183 5.18 -31.29 -16.26
CA SER A 183 3.80 -31.72 -16.47
C SER A 183 3.07 -30.83 -17.47
N LYS A 184 2.69 -31.42 -18.61
CA LYS A 184 1.79 -30.78 -19.59
C LYS A 184 0.34 -30.69 -19.08
N HIS A 185 0.00 -31.42 -18.00
CA HIS A 185 -1.33 -31.42 -17.41
C HIS A 185 -1.30 -30.61 -16.11
N LYS A 186 -1.70 -29.36 -16.20
CA LYS A 186 -1.92 -28.51 -15.02
C LYS A 186 -3.29 -28.83 -14.42
N PRO A 187 -3.48 -28.73 -13.09
CA PRO A 187 -4.78 -28.88 -12.48
C PRO A 187 -5.78 -27.90 -13.09
N LYS A 188 -7.01 -28.35 -13.36
CA LYS A 188 -8.07 -27.50 -13.88
C LYS A 188 -8.72 -26.74 -12.73
N ALA A 189 -8.77 -25.43 -12.81
CA ALA A 189 -9.52 -24.62 -11.88
C ALA A 189 -11.04 -24.77 -12.10
N VAL A 190 -11.79 -24.71 -11.01
CA VAL A 190 -13.24 -24.83 -10.99
C VAL A 190 -13.83 -23.51 -10.46
N ALA A 191 -14.76 -22.92 -11.22
CA ALA A 191 -15.48 -21.75 -10.76
C ALA A 191 -16.41 -22.13 -9.59
N ILE A 192 -16.33 -21.39 -8.50
CA ILE A 192 -17.16 -21.54 -7.30
C ILE A 192 -18.32 -20.56 -7.32
N THR A 193 -18.13 -19.37 -7.89
CA THR A 193 -19.20 -18.41 -8.16
C THR A 193 -19.29 -18.15 -9.66
N SER A 194 -20.45 -17.69 -10.12
CA SER A 194 -20.72 -17.37 -11.53
C SER A 194 -21.92 -16.43 -11.62
N GLY A 195 -22.24 -15.97 -12.82
CA GLY A 195 -23.41 -15.11 -13.07
C GLY A 195 -23.01 -13.66 -13.38
N LYS A 196 -24.01 -12.77 -13.39
CA LYS A 196 -23.85 -11.36 -13.74
C LYS A 196 -24.22 -10.42 -12.58
N GLU A 197 -24.67 -10.97 -11.46
CA GLU A 197 -25.27 -10.23 -10.36
C GLU A 197 -24.25 -9.51 -9.49
N PHE A 198 -23.01 -9.97 -9.49
CA PHE A 198 -21.95 -9.38 -8.68
C PHE A 198 -20.54 -9.67 -9.22
N SER A 199 -19.59 -8.82 -8.81
CA SER A 199 -18.15 -8.96 -9.03
C SER A 199 -17.43 -9.17 -7.70
N VAL A 200 -16.72 -10.28 -7.57
CA VAL A 200 -16.02 -10.66 -6.35
C VAL A 200 -14.75 -9.79 -6.16
N GLY A 201 -14.60 -9.25 -4.95
CA GLY A 201 -13.41 -8.53 -4.46
C GLY A 201 -12.54 -9.41 -3.56
N GLY A 202 -12.37 -8.99 -2.28
CA GLY A 202 -11.61 -9.74 -1.28
C GLY A 202 -12.34 -10.99 -0.78
N PHE A 203 -11.57 -12.01 -0.35
CA PHE A 203 -12.16 -13.24 0.17
C PHE A 203 -11.26 -13.92 1.20
N ASP A 204 -11.83 -14.85 1.98
CA ASP A 204 -11.11 -15.66 2.94
C ASP A 204 -11.74 -17.05 3.12
N TRP A 205 -10.90 -18.08 3.38
CA TRP A 205 -11.34 -19.43 3.66
C TRP A 205 -11.84 -19.58 5.09
N SER A 206 -12.94 -20.33 5.29
CA SER A 206 -13.28 -20.82 6.63
C SER A 206 -12.19 -21.76 7.16
N PRO A 207 -11.97 -21.84 8.49
CA PRO A 207 -10.90 -22.64 9.07
C PRO A 207 -10.96 -24.14 8.72
N ASP A 208 -12.17 -24.66 8.48
CA ASP A 208 -12.40 -26.05 8.05
C ASP A 208 -12.22 -26.27 6.53
N GLY A 209 -12.03 -25.18 5.76
CA GLY A 209 -11.85 -25.21 4.32
C GLY A 209 -13.09 -25.61 3.51
N THR A 210 -14.29 -25.57 4.11
CA THR A 210 -15.55 -25.94 3.45
C THR A 210 -16.28 -24.76 2.84
N ARG A 211 -16.03 -23.53 3.34
CA ARG A 211 -16.69 -22.30 2.91
C ARG A 211 -15.66 -21.20 2.57
N ILE A 212 -16.09 -20.22 1.80
CA ILE A 212 -15.33 -19.00 1.51
C ILE A 212 -16.24 -17.81 1.78
N ALA A 213 -15.81 -16.87 2.65
CA ALA A 213 -16.41 -15.55 2.77
C ALA A 213 -15.80 -14.65 1.72
N PHE A 214 -16.60 -13.80 1.08
CA PHE A 214 -16.12 -12.86 0.07
C PHE A 214 -16.92 -11.57 0.11
N SER A 215 -16.29 -10.48 -0.30
CA SER A 215 -16.97 -9.24 -0.62
C SER A 215 -17.28 -9.19 -2.11
N ALA A 216 -18.41 -8.62 -2.48
CA ALA A 216 -18.74 -8.41 -3.89
C ALA A 216 -19.58 -7.15 -4.09
N SER A 217 -19.22 -6.37 -5.10
CA SER A 217 -19.97 -5.22 -5.61
C SER A 217 -20.84 -5.62 -6.81
N LYS A 218 -21.78 -4.77 -7.19
CA LYS A 218 -22.67 -4.99 -8.35
C LYS A 218 -21.89 -5.20 -9.65
N SER A 219 -20.80 -4.47 -9.83
CA SER A 219 -19.89 -4.62 -10.98
C SER A 219 -18.45 -4.33 -10.56
N PRO A 220 -17.43 -4.59 -11.41
CA PRO A 220 -16.05 -4.21 -11.13
C PRO A 220 -15.78 -2.73 -11.36
N LEU A 221 -16.76 -1.94 -11.80
CA LEU A 221 -16.60 -0.51 -12.06
C LEU A 221 -16.46 0.27 -10.75
N LEU A 222 -15.64 1.32 -10.76
CA LEU A 222 -15.40 2.17 -9.58
C LEU A 222 -16.70 2.76 -9.02
N ILE A 223 -17.64 3.13 -9.91
CA ILE A 223 -18.94 3.69 -9.53
C ILE A 223 -19.76 2.76 -8.64
N ASP A 224 -19.61 1.45 -8.81
CA ASP A 224 -20.30 0.42 -8.04
C ASP A 224 -19.55 -0.01 -6.77
N GLY A 225 -18.35 0.53 -6.50
CA GLY A 225 -17.53 0.17 -5.33
C GLY A 225 -18.27 0.34 -3.99
N GLY A 226 -19.13 1.37 -3.89
CA GLY A 226 -19.97 1.61 -2.72
C GLY A 226 -21.08 0.58 -2.47
N THR A 227 -21.33 -0.34 -3.42
CA THR A 227 -22.37 -1.39 -3.33
C THR A 227 -21.81 -2.72 -2.82
N SER A 228 -20.58 -2.75 -2.36
CA SER A 228 -19.94 -3.99 -1.90
C SER A 228 -20.56 -4.49 -0.60
N ASP A 229 -20.95 -5.77 -0.60
CA ASP A 229 -21.55 -6.50 0.52
C ASP A 229 -20.75 -7.76 0.84
N ILE A 230 -21.05 -8.41 2.00
CA ILE A 230 -20.40 -9.66 2.41
C ILE A 230 -21.28 -10.86 2.15
N TYR A 231 -20.66 -11.87 1.54
CA TYR A 231 -21.28 -13.14 1.17
C TYR A 231 -20.48 -14.32 1.72
N VAL A 232 -21.13 -15.46 1.84
CA VAL A 232 -20.49 -16.76 2.09
C VAL A 232 -20.92 -17.75 1.01
N VAL A 233 -19.98 -18.52 0.46
CA VAL A 233 -20.25 -19.62 -0.45
C VAL A 233 -19.77 -20.94 0.15
N THR A 234 -20.58 -21.99 0.04
CA THR A 234 -20.18 -23.38 0.33
C THR A 234 -19.48 -23.96 -0.90
N VAL A 235 -18.26 -24.47 -0.73
CA VAL A 235 -17.44 -24.90 -1.88
C VAL A 235 -18.00 -26.14 -2.57
N ALA A 236 -18.64 -27.05 -1.82
CA ALA A 236 -19.13 -28.33 -2.34
C ALA A 236 -20.32 -28.19 -3.28
N ASP A 237 -21.33 -27.43 -2.90
CA ASP A 237 -22.60 -27.24 -3.63
C ASP A 237 -22.73 -25.87 -4.30
N LYS A 238 -21.75 -24.99 -4.04
CA LYS A 238 -21.68 -23.61 -4.57
C LYS A 238 -22.86 -22.72 -4.13
N ALA A 239 -23.54 -23.08 -3.04
CA ALA A 239 -24.61 -22.27 -2.48
C ALA A 239 -24.05 -20.96 -1.92
N VAL A 240 -24.55 -19.82 -2.44
CA VAL A 240 -24.15 -18.46 -2.06
C VAL A 240 -25.21 -17.85 -1.16
N LYS A 241 -24.80 -17.26 -0.06
CA LYS A 241 -25.63 -16.53 0.88
C LYS A 241 -25.04 -15.15 1.13
N LYS A 242 -25.83 -14.08 0.94
CA LYS A 242 -25.47 -12.73 1.41
C LYS A 242 -25.70 -12.68 2.92
N ILE A 243 -24.69 -12.28 3.69
CA ILE A 243 -24.73 -12.25 5.16
C ILE A 243 -24.69 -10.83 5.76
N VAL A 244 -24.18 -9.86 5.00
CA VAL A 244 -24.22 -8.42 5.32
C VAL A 244 -24.68 -7.67 4.08
N ALA A 245 -25.55 -6.67 4.29
CA ALA A 245 -26.03 -5.76 3.26
C ALA A 245 -26.36 -4.42 3.94
N THR A 246 -25.31 -3.64 4.24
CA THR A 246 -25.47 -2.32 4.85
C THR A 246 -25.31 -1.21 3.80
N ALA A 247 -25.70 0.02 4.12
CA ALA A 247 -25.42 1.15 3.24
C ALA A 247 -23.92 1.45 3.24
N GLY A 248 -23.36 1.75 2.06
CA GLY A 248 -21.92 1.91 1.87
C GLY A 248 -21.18 0.57 1.76
N PRO A 249 -19.87 0.60 1.47
CA PRO A 249 -19.11 -0.61 1.20
C PRO A 249 -18.83 -1.45 2.44
N ASP A 250 -19.04 -2.75 2.30
CA ASP A 250 -18.56 -3.79 3.20
C ASP A 250 -17.53 -4.66 2.45
N SER A 251 -16.31 -4.84 2.98
CA SER A 251 -15.23 -5.46 2.21
C SER A 251 -14.20 -6.19 3.08
N GLY A 252 -13.33 -6.98 2.42
CA GLY A 252 -12.18 -7.63 3.05
C GLY A 252 -12.53 -8.58 4.20
N PRO A 253 -13.43 -9.57 4.01
CA PRO A 253 -13.82 -10.48 5.08
C PRO A 253 -12.65 -11.35 5.53
N VAL A 254 -12.59 -11.61 6.85
CA VAL A 254 -11.69 -12.57 7.48
C VAL A 254 -12.45 -13.42 8.50
N TRP A 255 -12.23 -14.73 8.46
CA TRP A 255 -12.89 -15.67 9.37
C TRP A 255 -12.29 -15.66 10.77
N SER A 256 -13.13 -15.84 11.79
CA SER A 256 -12.67 -16.21 13.12
C SER A 256 -12.04 -17.61 13.12
N PRO A 257 -11.06 -17.87 13.99
CA PRO A 257 -10.40 -19.18 14.05
C PRO A 257 -11.33 -20.36 14.38
N ASP A 258 -12.46 -20.10 15.04
CA ASP A 258 -13.48 -21.10 15.36
C ASP A 258 -14.54 -21.28 14.25
N GLY A 259 -14.47 -20.48 13.18
CA GLY A 259 -15.38 -20.54 12.04
C GLY A 259 -16.81 -20.04 12.33
N LYS A 260 -17.04 -19.35 13.44
CA LYS A 260 -18.38 -18.88 13.83
C LYS A 260 -18.69 -17.45 13.45
N GLN A 261 -17.67 -16.63 13.22
CA GLN A 261 -17.81 -15.20 12.94
C GLN A 261 -16.93 -14.78 11.76
N ILE A 262 -17.27 -13.64 11.18
CA ILE A 262 -16.52 -12.99 10.10
C ILE A 262 -16.33 -11.53 10.50
N ALA A 263 -15.08 -11.05 10.47
CA ALA A 263 -14.76 -9.64 10.58
C ALA A 263 -14.55 -9.07 9.16
N PHE A 264 -14.91 -7.81 8.96
CA PHE A 264 -14.82 -7.13 7.68
C PHE A 264 -14.68 -5.62 7.87
N SER A 265 -14.21 -4.93 6.85
CA SER A 265 -14.22 -3.46 6.80
C SER A 265 -15.60 -2.99 6.41
N THR A 266 -16.17 -2.00 7.10
CA THR A 266 -17.51 -1.49 6.85
C THR A 266 -17.56 0.04 6.92
N ALA A 267 -18.41 0.62 6.08
CA ALA A 267 -18.83 2.02 6.17
C ALA A 267 -19.81 2.28 7.35
N ASN A 268 -20.16 1.24 8.11
CA ASN A 268 -21.09 1.33 9.23
C ASN A 268 -22.44 1.97 8.85
N ALA A 269 -22.97 1.59 7.69
CA ALA A 269 -24.23 2.09 7.13
C ALA A 269 -24.27 3.60 6.84
N ASP A 270 -23.12 4.25 6.69
CA ASP A 270 -23.05 5.66 6.30
C ASP A 270 -22.98 5.79 4.77
N PRO A 271 -23.99 6.41 4.11
CA PRO A 271 -23.96 6.64 2.67
C PRO A 271 -22.91 7.67 2.24
N TYR A 272 -22.42 8.50 3.16
CA TYR A 272 -21.37 9.51 2.93
C TYR A 272 -20.00 9.02 3.41
N PHE A 273 -19.74 7.74 3.26
CA PHE A 273 -18.57 7.03 3.80
C PHE A 273 -17.22 7.60 3.33
N PHE A 274 -17.16 8.25 2.19
CA PHE A 274 -15.88 8.67 1.59
C PHE A 274 -15.05 9.62 2.49
N TYR A 275 -15.73 10.49 3.24
CA TYR A 275 -15.11 11.41 4.19
C TYR A 275 -15.20 10.94 5.66
N LYS A 276 -15.59 9.68 5.84
CA LYS A 276 -15.66 9.01 7.14
C LYS A 276 -14.59 7.96 7.28
N ASN A 277 -14.31 7.54 8.50
CA ASN A 277 -13.41 6.43 8.74
C ASN A 277 -14.14 5.09 8.58
N GLY A 278 -13.56 4.17 7.79
CA GLY A 278 -13.98 2.77 7.77
C GLY A 278 -13.79 2.14 9.17
N ARG A 279 -14.67 1.21 9.51
CA ARG A 279 -14.69 0.52 10.79
C ARG A 279 -14.51 -0.98 10.60
N ILE A 280 -14.22 -1.69 11.68
CA ILE A 280 -14.21 -3.16 11.67
C ILE A 280 -15.57 -3.64 12.20
N GLY A 281 -16.35 -4.27 11.32
CA GLY A 281 -17.59 -4.98 11.66
C GLY A 281 -17.31 -6.45 11.95
N VAL A 282 -18.05 -7.05 12.85
CA VAL A 282 -18.07 -8.48 13.16
C VAL A 282 -19.49 -8.98 13.06
N VAL A 283 -19.71 -10.07 12.33
CA VAL A 283 -21.02 -10.71 12.15
C VAL A 283 -20.90 -12.22 12.36
N ALA A 284 -21.99 -12.88 12.78
CA ALA A 284 -22.03 -14.34 12.78
C ALA A 284 -21.88 -14.88 11.34
N ALA A 285 -21.25 -16.03 11.18
CA ALA A 285 -21.02 -16.65 9.85
C ALA A 285 -22.33 -16.94 9.08
N GLU A 286 -23.43 -17.07 9.82
CA GLU A 286 -24.79 -17.27 9.27
C GLU A 286 -25.56 -15.94 9.03
N GLY A 287 -24.90 -14.79 9.28
CA GLY A 287 -25.52 -13.46 9.20
C GLY A 287 -26.16 -13.05 10.53
N GLY A 288 -26.69 -11.84 10.58
CA GLY A 288 -27.31 -11.26 11.78
C GLY A 288 -26.83 -9.84 12.04
N PRO A 289 -26.99 -9.33 13.27
CA PRO A 289 -26.55 -7.98 13.60
C PRO A 289 -25.03 -7.83 13.54
N VAL A 290 -24.58 -6.72 12.97
CA VAL A 290 -23.16 -6.36 12.91
C VAL A 290 -22.75 -5.67 14.21
N GLN A 291 -21.70 -6.15 14.83
CA GLN A 291 -21.05 -5.51 15.97
C GLN A 291 -19.82 -4.74 15.48
N ILE A 292 -19.73 -3.45 15.79
CA ILE A 292 -18.53 -2.66 15.49
C ILE A 292 -17.52 -2.84 16.63
N VAL A 293 -16.26 -3.08 16.29
CA VAL A 293 -15.15 -3.24 17.23
C VAL A 293 -14.07 -2.18 16.99
N ALA A 294 -13.17 -1.97 17.95
CA ALA A 294 -12.10 -0.98 17.91
C ALA A 294 -12.59 0.48 17.72
N ASN A 295 -13.76 0.82 18.28
CA ASN A 295 -14.38 2.15 18.13
C ASN A 295 -13.51 3.31 18.65
N GLU A 296 -12.57 3.05 19.55
CA GLU A 296 -11.64 4.03 20.10
C GLU A 296 -10.50 4.39 19.16
N VAL A 297 -10.35 3.67 18.07
CA VAL A 297 -9.35 3.99 17.02
C VAL A 297 -10.01 4.91 16.02
N ASP A 298 -9.72 6.20 16.13
CA ASP A 298 -10.30 7.24 15.26
C ASP A 298 -9.50 7.36 13.96
N GLU A 299 -9.48 6.27 13.18
CA GLU A 299 -8.85 6.19 11.86
C GLU A 299 -9.58 5.21 10.95
N ASP A 300 -9.23 5.26 9.67
CA ASP A 300 -9.70 4.34 8.65
C ASP A 300 -9.05 2.96 8.87
N ILE A 301 -9.82 1.99 9.32
CA ILE A 301 -9.35 0.66 9.70
C ILE A 301 -10.13 -0.46 9.04
N GLY A 302 -9.43 -1.58 8.79
CA GLY A 302 -10.03 -2.81 8.31
C GLY A 302 -9.21 -4.02 8.79
N PRO A 303 -9.83 -5.20 8.93
CA PRO A 303 -9.14 -6.37 9.43
C PRO A 303 -8.11 -6.86 8.41
N ALA A 304 -6.87 -7.12 8.87
CA ALA A 304 -5.85 -7.79 8.05
C ALA A 304 -5.95 -9.31 8.17
N GLU A 305 -6.10 -9.81 9.41
CA GLU A 305 -6.28 -11.22 9.70
C GLU A 305 -6.94 -11.41 11.07
N TRP A 306 -7.62 -12.53 11.25
CA TRP A 306 -8.18 -12.92 12.55
C TRP A 306 -7.47 -14.20 13.03
N ARG A 307 -6.79 -14.10 14.14
CA ARG A 307 -6.04 -15.19 14.78
C ARG A 307 -6.63 -15.50 16.17
N LYS A 308 -6.09 -16.49 16.87
CA LYS A 308 -6.54 -16.83 18.24
C LYS A 308 -6.44 -15.66 19.22
N GLY A 309 -5.41 -14.81 19.06
CA GLY A 309 -5.20 -13.63 19.89
C GLY A 309 -6.14 -12.45 19.59
N GLY A 310 -6.88 -12.48 18.48
CA GLY A 310 -7.80 -11.42 18.07
C GLY A 310 -7.73 -11.04 16.59
N ILE A 311 -8.40 -9.95 16.24
CA ILE A 311 -8.39 -9.34 14.91
C ILE A 311 -7.19 -8.38 14.85
N TYR A 312 -6.29 -8.58 13.90
CA TYR A 312 -5.12 -7.75 13.66
C TYR A 312 -5.38 -6.77 12.55
N PHE A 313 -4.92 -5.53 12.72
CA PHE A 313 -5.06 -4.45 11.75
C PHE A 313 -3.96 -3.41 11.90
N SER A 314 -3.82 -2.52 10.93
CA SER A 314 -2.95 -1.34 11.03
C SER A 314 -3.77 -0.08 11.13
N ALA A 315 -3.23 0.94 11.82
CA ALA A 315 -3.84 2.25 11.90
C ALA A 315 -2.77 3.34 11.98
N TRP A 316 -3.03 4.47 11.35
CA TRP A 316 -2.25 5.68 11.49
C TRP A 316 -2.56 6.36 12.82
N LYS A 317 -1.55 6.97 13.40
CA LYS A 317 -1.67 7.94 14.49
C LYS A 317 -0.65 9.04 14.22
N ASN A 318 -1.13 10.18 13.76
CA ASN A 318 -0.30 11.23 13.15
C ASN A 318 0.58 10.60 12.05
N LEU A 319 1.88 10.77 12.11
CA LEU A 319 2.85 10.33 11.10
C LEU A 319 3.35 8.88 11.29
N GLU A 320 2.76 8.14 12.20
CA GLU A 320 3.18 6.79 12.56
C GLU A 320 2.09 5.76 12.25
N ASN A 321 2.40 4.77 11.42
CA ASN A 321 1.51 3.63 11.19
C ASN A 321 1.88 2.49 12.15
N GLY A 322 0.93 2.15 13.05
CA GLY A 322 1.10 1.09 14.04
C GLY A 322 0.34 -0.19 13.67
N ILE A 323 0.71 -1.29 14.32
CA ILE A 323 -0.02 -2.57 14.26
C ILE A 323 -0.79 -2.75 15.56
N TYR A 324 -2.06 -3.11 15.44
CA TYR A 324 -3.02 -3.24 16.53
C TYR A 324 -3.69 -4.61 16.50
N LYS A 325 -4.26 -5.00 17.63
CA LYS A 325 -5.21 -6.10 17.71
C LYS A 325 -6.41 -5.72 18.57
N VAL A 326 -7.55 -6.34 18.29
CA VAL A 326 -8.77 -6.23 19.09
C VAL A 326 -9.44 -7.59 19.19
N THR A 327 -10.01 -7.91 20.36
CA THR A 327 -10.94 -9.03 20.52
C THR A 327 -12.37 -8.51 20.49
N PRO A 328 -13.36 -9.28 19.97
CA PRO A 328 -14.76 -8.87 20.07
C PRO A 328 -15.15 -8.58 21.52
N GLY A 329 -15.74 -7.41 21.77
CA GLY A 329 -16.07 -6.94 23.12
C GLY A 329 -14.90 -6.35 23.92
N GLY A 330 -13.67 -6.41 23.41
CA GLY A 330 -12.48 -5.80 24.00
C GLY A 330 -12.14 -4.44 23.40
N ARG A 331 -11.09 -3.81 23.93
CA ARG A 331 -10.49 -2.58 23.37
C ARG A 331 -9.33 -2.94 22.45
N ALA A 332 -9.08 -2.07 21.47
CA ALA A 332 -7.91 -2.20 20.60
C ALA A 332 -6.62 -1.96 21.41
N VAL A 333 -5.67 -2.84 21.22
CA VAL A 333 -4.34 -2.75 21.84
C VAL A 333 -3.30 -2.60 20.73
N ARG A 334 -2.46 -1.56 20.81
CA ARG A 334 -1.29 -1.45 19.96
C ARG A 334 -0.31 -2.57 20.30
N LEU A 335 0.02 -3.40 19.32
CA LEU A 335 0.81 -4.62 19.50
C LEU A 335 2.25 -4.32 19.92
N LEU A 336 2.79 -3.22 19.36
CA LEU A 336 4.11 -2.71 19.71
C LEU A 336 3.95 -1.34 20.34
N ALA A 337 4.59 -1.10 21.48
CA ALA A 337 4.74 0.24 22.02
C ALA A 337 5.32 1.16 20.94
N SER A 338 5.05 2.47 21.01
CA SER A 338 5.62 3.41 20.04
C SER A 338 7.14 3.28 20.03
N THR A 339 7.66 2.69 18.97
CA THR A 339 9.10 2.56 18.72
C THR A 339 9.63 3.72 17.88
N GLY A 340 8.76 4.69 17.54
CA GLY A 340 9.01 5.72 16.54
C GLY A 340 9.14 5.16 15.13
N MET A 341 8.60 3.95 14.86
CA MET A 341 8.64 3.30 13.56
C MET A 341 7.26 3.28 12.92
N SER A 342 7.22 3.51 11.61
CA SER A 342 6.05 3.24 10.77
C SER A 342 6.18 1.88 10.10
N TYR A 343 5.13 1.07 10.21
CA TYR A 343 5.05 -0.28 9.65
C TYR A 343 4.25 -0.27 8.33
N MET A 344 4.84 -0.81 7.28
CA MET A 344 4.23 -0.90 5.94
C MET A 344 3.62 -2.29 5.74
N GLY A 345 2.61 -2.60 6.54
CA GLY A 345 2.04 -3.94 6.65
C GLY A 345 2.92 -4.88 7.48
N GLY A 346 2.43 -6.10 7.67
CA GLY A 346 3.14 -7.13 8.41
C GLY A 346 2.40 -8.47 8.30
N SER A 347 3.01 -9.53 8.81
CA SER A 347 2.41 -10.84 8.95
C SER A 347 2.91 -11.55 10.20
N LEU A 348 2.04 -12.36 10.80
CA LEU A 348 2.34 -13.17 11.98
C LEU A 348 2.65 -14.61 11.57
N ASP A 349 3.51 -15.28 12.36
CA ASP A 349 3.65 -16.72 12.30
C ASP A 349 2.39 -17.43 12.83
N GLU A 350 2.29 -18.74 12.69
CA GLU A 350 1.10 -19.49 13.11
C GLU A 350 0.85 -19.42 14.62
N THR A 351 1.90 -19.28 15.40
CA THR A 351 1.82 -19.19 16.87
C THR A 351 1.60 -17.79 17.41
N GLU A 352 1.54 -16.77 16.53
CA GLU A 352 1.45 -15.34 16.89
C GLU A 352 2.63 -14.87 17.78
N SER A 353 3.73 -15.62 17.75
CA SER A 353 4.93 -15.32 18.53
C SER A 353 5.87 -14.34 17.84
N LYS A 354 5.79 -14.24 16.52
CA LYS A 354 6.67 -13.37 15.72
C LYS A 354 5.87 -12.59 14.68
N LEU A 355 6.29 -11.35 14.51
CA LEU A 355 5.80 -10.44 13.47
C LEU A 355 6.95 -10.12 12.51
N ALA A 356 6.74 -10.31 11.21
CA ALA A 356 7.64 -9.76 10.19
C ALA A 356 6.97 -8.59 9.47
N ALA A 357 7.71 -7.51 9.25
CA ALA A 357 7.19 -6.32 8.58
C ALA A 357 8.31 -5.53 7.88
N VAL A 358 7.96 -4.81 6.82
CA VAL A 358 8.77 -3.71 6.32
C VAL A 358 8.44 -2.47 7.16
N ALA A 359 9.46 -1.80 7.68
CA ALA A 359 9.26 -0.63 8.53
C ALA A 359 10.43 0.36 8.40
N ALA A 360 10.21 1.59 8.85
CA ALA A 360 11.26 2.61 8.92
C ALA A 360 11.03 3.57 10.10
N LYS A 361 12.14 4.15 10.61
CA LYS A 361 12.12 5.31 11.52
C LYS A 361 12.15 6.62 10.72
N PRO A 362 11.81 7.75 11.34
CA PRO A 362 12.05 9.06 10.75
C PRO A 362 13.49 9.20 10.25
N ASN A 363 13.68 9.81 9.10
CA ASN A 363 14.99 9.96 8.44
C ASN A 363 15.72 8.64 8.10
N ALA A 364 15.02 7.50 8.10
CA ALA A 364 15.57 6.21 7.70
C ALA A 364 14.85 5.63 6.47
N TYR A 365 15.55 4.78 5.74
CA TYR A 365 14.97 4.01 4.63
C TYR A 365 14.27 2.77 5.16
N PRO A 366 13.24 2.27 4.44
CA PRO A 366 12.56 1.04 4.81
C PRO A 366 13.50 -0.18 4.79
N GLU A 367 13.35 -1.02 5.81
CA GLU A 367 14.06 -2.28 5.97
C GLU A 367 13.08 -3.38 6.37
N LEU A 368 13.48 -4.63 6.20
CA LEU A 368 12.76 -5.77 6.74
C LEU A 368 13.13 -5.98 8.21
N TYR A 369 12.10 -6.11 9.05
CA TYR A 369 12.23 -6.37 10.47
C TYR A 369 11.48 -7.62 10.88
N VAL A 370 11.95 -8.25 11.95
CA VAL A 370 11.23 -9.25 12.72
C VAL A 370 11.16 -8.81 14.18
N VAL A 371 10.02 -9.11 14.81
CA VAL A 371 9.76 -8.79 16.22
C VAL A 371 9.36 -10.07 16.94
N ASP A 372 10.02 -10.38 18.06
CA ASP A 372 9.58 -11.42 18.98
C ASP A 372 8.52 -10.83 19.91
N LEU A 373 7.28 -11.24 19.73
CA LEU A 373 6.14 -10.75 20.49
C LEU A 373 5.99 -11.40 21.87
N THR A 374 6.77 -12.46 22.15
CA THR A 374 6.79 -13.13 23.46
C THR A 374 7.71 -12.44 24.45
N ALA A 375 8.60 -11.58 23.98
CA ALA A 375 9.50 -10.81 24.84
C ALA A 375 8.71 -9.82 25.69
N SER A 376 9.15 -9.58 26.91
CA SER A 376 8.53 -8.61 27.85
C SER A 376 8.57 -7.16 27.32
N ASN A 377 9.51 -6.85 26.45
CA ASN A 377 9.64 -5.58 25.73
C ASN A 377 10.00 -5.84 24.27
N PRO A 378 9.01 -6.15 23.41
CA PRO A 378 9.25 -6.47 22.02
C PRO A 378 10.01 -5.38 21.27
N GLN A 379 11.13 -5.71 20.67
CA GLN A 379 11.95 -4.77 19.89
C GLN A 379 12.12 -5.27 18.45
N PRO A 380 11.93 -4.40 17.45
CA PRO A 380 12.19 -4.75 16.06
C PRO A 380 13.67 -5.02 15.81
N ARG A 381 13.99 -6.19 15.27
CA ARG A 381 15.33 -6.57 14.82
C ARG A 381 15.40 -6.54 13.30
N LYS A 382 16.36 -5.77 12.79
CA LYS A 382 16.58 -5.59 11.34
C LYS A 382 17.13 -6.88 10.71
N LEU A 383 16.58 -7.27 9.56
CA LEU A 383 17.00 -8.45 8.76
C LEU A 383 17.72 -8.07 7.45
N THR A 384 17.62 -6.83 7.00
CA THR A 384 18.20 -6.34 5.74
C THR A 384 18.98 -5.05 5.95
N ASP A 385 19.75 -4.63 4.96
CA ASP A 385 20.49 -3.36 4.98
C ASP A 385 20.40 -2.62 3.64
N PHE A 386 19.16 -2.24 3.27
CA PHE A 386 18.92 -1.42 2.07
C PHE A 386 19.50 -0.01 2.22
N ALA A 387 19.62 0.50 3.44
CA ALA A 387 20.24 1.79 3.71
C ALA A 387 21.70 1.89 3.25
N ALA A 388 22.42 0.78 3.16
CA ALA A 388 23.81 0.74 2.69
C ALA A 388 24.01 1.31 1.27
N GLN A 389 22.98 1.21 0.39
CA GLN A 389 23.02 1.79 -0.96
C GLN A 389 23.23 3.30 -0.96
N TYR A 390 22.79 3.96 0.10
CA TYR A 390 22.85 5.41 0.24
C TYR A 390 24.09 5.91 0.96
N SER A 391 25.00 5.02 1.36
CA SER A 391 26.19 5.35 2.19
C SER A 391 27.13 6.37 1.54
N LYS A 392 27.14 6.48 0.20
CA LYS A 392 27.95 7.44 -0.56
C LYS A 392 27.22 8.77 -0.83
N HIS A 393 26.00 8.90 -0.39
CA HIS A 393 25.16 10.06 -0.60
C HIS A 393 24.91 10.80 0.70
N ASN A 394 24.64 12.10 0.59
CA ASN A 394 24.30 12.95 1.75
C ASN A 394 22.80 13.31 1.66
N PRO A 395 21.90 12.42 2.13
CA PRO A 395 20.49 12.62 1.97
C PRO A 395 19.98 13.78 2.85
N ALA A 396 18.95 14.47 2.36
CA ALA A 396 18.29 15.58 3.03
C ALA A 396 17.73 15.20 4.40
N ASN A 397 17.72 16.13 5.34
CA ASN A 397 17.12 15.98 6.66
C ASN A 397 15.63 16.31 6.63
N ARG A 398 14.80 15.49 7.26
CA ARG A 398 13.36 15.64 7.39
C ARG A 398 13.00 16.03 8.81
N GLU A 399 12.28 17.14 8.96
CA GLU A 399 11.81 17.67 10.23
C GLU A 399 10.28 17.78 10.19
N VAL A 400 9.62 17.38 11.25
CA VAL A 400 8.18 17.60 11.41
C VAL A 400 7.95 19.02 11.88
N VAL A 401 7.12 19.78 11.15
CA VAL A 401 6.76 21.15 11.48
C VAL A 401 5.26 21.28 11.66
N ARG A 402 4.83 22.23 12.51
CA ARG A 402 3.41 22.50 12.81
C ARG A 402 3.11 23.97 12.72
N TRP A 403 1.94 24.29 12.23
CA TRP A 403 1.44 25.67 12.12
C TRP A 403 -0.08 25.71 12.24
N LYS A 404 -0.63 26.89 12.42
CA LYS A 404 -2.07 27.12 12.38
C LYS A 404 -2.50 27.61 11.01
N SER A 405 -3.55 27.03 10.48
CA SER A 405 -4.23 27.50 9.29
C SER A 405 -4.97 28.80 9.55
N LYS A 406 -5.46 29.44 8.52
CA LYS A 406 -6.20 30.71 8.57
C LYS A 406 -7.43 30.65 9.50
N ASP A 407 -8.09 29.51 9.59
CA ASP A 407 -9.25 29.27 10.46
C ASP A 407 -8.90 28.68 11.83
N GLY A 408 -7.61 28.55 12.13
CA GLY A 408 -7.10 28.03 13.39
C GLY A 408 -6.89 26.51 13.44
N ALA A 409 -7.20 25.78 12.36
CA ALA A 409 -6.89 24.35 12.27
C ALA A 409 -5.38 24.10 12.44
N GLU A 410 -5.01 23.11 13.24
CA GLU A 410 -3.61 22.71 13.41
C GLU A 410 -3.19 21.81 12.26
N ILE A 411 -2.14 22.21 11.55
CA ILE A 411 -1.60 21.51 10.40
C ILE A 411 -0.19 21.02 10.72
N GLU A 412 0.11 19.81 10.31
CA GLU A 412 1.43 19.22 10.40
C GLU A 412 2.00 19.00 9.00
N GLY A 413 3.30 19.06 8.84
CA GLY A 413 3.96 18.78 7.56
C GLY A 413 5.41 18.41 7.75
N ILE A 414 6.03 18.01 6.65
CA ILE A 414 7.43 17.60 6.62
C ILE A 414 8.25 18.69 5.92
N LEU A 415 9.15 19.31 6.67
CA LEU A 415 10.17 20.20 6.13
C LEU A 415 11.43 19.40 5.81
N ILE A 416 11.86 19.42 4.55
CA ILE A 416 13.04 18.72 4.07
C ILE A 416 14.11 19.76 3.76
N LYS A 417 15.28 19.60 4.37
CA LYS A 417 16.39 20.56 4.34
C LYS A 417 17.67 19.92 3.85
N PRO A 418 18.57 20.69 3.20
CA PRO A 418 19.95 20.22 2.97
C PRO A 418 20.61 19.70 4.25
N ALA A 419 21.49 18.73 4.13
CA ALA A 419 22.21 18.19 5.29
C ALA A 419 23.11 19.24 5.97
N ASP A 420 23.59 20.21 5.19
CA ASP A 420 24.39 21.36 5.61
C ASP A 420 23.55 22.64 5.77
N PHE A 421 22.27 22.52 6.10
CA PHE A 421 21.37 23.65 6.26
C PHE A 421 21.89 24.67 7.28
N ASP A 422 21.92 25.94 6.83
CA ASP A 422 22.35 27.09 7.63
C ASP A 422 21.19 28.07 7.77
N PRO A 423 20.60 28.25 8.97
CA PRO A 423 19.42 29.10 9.16
C PRO A 423 19.68 30.59 8.87
N SER A 424 20.92 31.02 8.74
CA SER A 424 21.28 32.40 8.38
C SER A 424 21.18 32.68 6.87
N LYS A 425 21.08 31.64 6.05
CA LYS A 425 20.98 31.74 4.59
C LYS A 425 19.53 31.74 4.12
N LYS A 426 19.35 32.22 2.89
CA LYS A 426 18.05 32.21 2.20
C LYS A 426 18.01 31.07 1.18
N TYR A 427 16.94 30.27 1.22
CA TYR A 427 16.74 29.11 0.36
C TYR A 427 15.49 29.26 -0.50
N PRO A 428 15.51 28.82 -1.78
CA PRO A 428 14.29 28.60 -2.53
C PRO A 428 13.35 27.65 -1.79
N LEU A 429 12.06 27.90 -1.81
CA LEU A 429 11.05 27.02 -1.24
C LEU A 429 10.30 26.29 -2.34
N LEU A 430 10.25 24.96 -2.27
CA LEU A 430 9.36 24.12 -3.05
C LEU A 430 8.29 23.53 -2.14
N VAL A 431 7.01 23.74 -2.46
CA VAL A 431 5.90 23.07 -1.79
C VAL A 431 5.48 21.86 -2.64
N VAL A 432 5.49 20.67 -2.06
CA VAL A 432 5.08 19.41 -2.71
C VAL A 432 3.84 18.90 -2.03
N ILE A 433 2.71 18.92 -2.75
CA ILE A 433 1.39 18.65 -2.21
C ILE A 433 0.95 17.25 -2.63
N HIS A 434 0.66 16.38 -1.65
CA HIS A 434 0.21 15.02 -1.93
C HIS A 434 -1.21 14.96 -2.48
N GLY A 435 -1.55 13.84 -3.12
CA GLY A 435 -2.91 13.53 -3.59
C GLY A 435 -3.77 12.86 -2.51
N GLY A 436 -4.97 12.50 -2.89
CA GLY A 436 -5.92 11.82 -2.02
C GLY A 436 -7.32 12.37 -2.18
N PRO A 437 -7.81 13.22 -1.25
CA PRO A 437 -7.15 14.01 -0.19
C PRO A 437 -6.63 13.22 1.02
N THR A 438 -7.03 11.97 1.19
CA THR A 438 -6.69 11.14 2.35
C THR A 438 -5.28 10.53 2.31
N GLY A 439 -4.37 11.08 1.50
CA GLY A 439 -2.95 10.74 1.56
C GLY A 439 -2.29 11.21 2.86
N ILE A 440 -1.03 10.84 3.04
CA ILE A 440 -0.20 11.31 4.16
C ILE A 440 1.27 11.36 3.75
N ASP A 441 1.93 12.45 4.09
CA ASP A 441 3.37 12.59 3.97
C ASP A 441 4.05 12.32 5.32
N THR A 442 5.10 11.53 5.29
CA THR A 442 5.81 11.08 6.49
C THR A 442 7.29 11.50 6.45
N PRO A 443 7.97 11.57 7.60
CA PRO A 443 9.40 11.89 7.64
C PRO A 443 10.30 10.69 7.27
N LEU A 444 9.74 9.66 6.64
CA LEU A 444 10.50 8.52 6.16
C LEU A 444 11.29 8.89 4.89
N ARG A 445 12.43 8.26 4.70
CA ARG A 445 13.16 8.35 3.44
C ARG A 445 12.62 7.31 2.46
N SER A 446 12.56 7.70 1.20
CA SER A 446 12.25 6.81 0.09
C SER A 446 13.16 7.16 -1.09
N ALA A 447 13.32 6.23 -2.01
CA ALA A 447 13.88 6.58 -3.32
C ALA A 447 12.97 7.59 -4.01
N ASP A 448 13.57 8.59 -4.68
CA ASP A 448 12.83 9.59 -5.46
C ASP A 448 12.22 8.93 -6.71
N GLY A 449 10.98 8.47 -6.60
CA GLY A 449 10.27 7.84 -7.71
C GLY A 449 9.38 8.82 -8.48
N THR A 450 8.46 9.49 -7.77
CA THR A 450 7.49 10.41 -8.37
C THR A 450 7.98 11.85 -8.37
N TYR A 451 8.55 12.30 -7.23
CA TYR A 451 9.09 13.63 -7.07
C TYR A 451 10.59 13.55 -6.77
N PRO A 452 11.46 14.27 -7.51
CA PRO A 452 12.90 14.24 -7.28
C PRO A 452 13.31 15.15 -6.11
N ILE A 453 12.82 14.85 -4.90
CA ILE A 453 12.98 15.67 -3.71
C ILE A 453 14.46 15.87 -3.35
N GLU A 454 15.22 14.79 -3.29
CA GLU A 454 16.66 14.84 -2.95
C GLU A 454 17.44 15.73 -3.96
N ARG A 455 17.00 15.74 -5.23
CA ARG A 455 17.62 16.57 -6.28
C ARG A 455 17.32 18.06 -6.10
N PHE A 456 16.09 18.43 -5.74
CA PHE A 456 15.74 19.82 -5.45
C PHE A 456 16.51 20.33 -4.22
N VAL A 457 16.59 19.51 -3.17
CA VAL A 457 17.34 19.86 -1.96
C VAL A 457 18.83 19.97 -2.24
N ALA A 458 19.40 19.07 -3.06
CA ALA A 458 20.81 19.16 -3.47
C ALA A 458 21.15 20.40 -4.31
N LYS A 459 20.13 20.98 -4.99
CA LYS A 459 20.26 22.27 -5.68
C LYS A 459 20.04 23.48 -4.75
N GLY A 460 19.96 23.24 -3.45
CA GLY A 460 19.86 24.26 -2.42
C GLY A 460 18.42 24.70 -2.10
N ALA A 461 17.40 23.94 -2.48
CA ALA A 461 16.03 24.23 -2.05
C ALA A 461 15.73 23.62 -0.67
N VAL A 462 14.78 24.22 0.05
CA VAL A 462 14.04 23.58 1.12
C VAL A 462 12.69 23.13 0.58
N VAL A 463 12.18 22.00 1.05
CA VAL A 463 10.92 21.44 0.55
C VAL A 463 9.93 21.30 1.70
N LEU A 464 8.72 21.84 1.55
CA LEU A 464 7.60 21.63 2.46
C LEU A 464 6.63 20.62 1.85
N ARG A 465 6.27 19.59 2.61
CA ARG A 465 5.22 18.62 2.29
C ARG A 465 4.13 18.72 3.35
N PRO A 466 3.06 19.48 3.12
CA PRO A 466 1.99 19.68 4.09
C PRO A 466 1.04 18.48 4.14
N ASN A 467 0.67 18.02 5.33
CA ASN A 467 -0.49 17.19 5.57
C ASN A 467 -1.69 18.12 5.81
N TYR A 468 -2.23 18.61 4.72
CA TYR A 468 -3.37 19.52 4.74
C TYR A 468 -4.65 18.81 5.23
N ARG A 469 -5.69 19.56 5.58
CA ARG A 469 -6.99 18.99 5.99
C ARG A 469 -7.47 17.91 5.04
N GLY A 470 -8.04 16.84 5.58
CA GLY A 470 -8.39 15.64 4.82
C GLY A 470 -7.34 14.55 4.83
N SER A 471 -6.09 14.83 5.20
CA SER A 471 -5.03 13.82 5.32
C SER A 471 -5.35 12.76 6.37
N ALA A 472 -4.89 11.52 6.14
CA ALA A 472 -4.97 10.43 7.13
C ALA A 472 -4.07 10.68 8.34
N GLY A 473 -4.34 9.99 9.45
CA GLY A 473 -3.53 10.04 10.66
C GLY A 473 -4.01 11.03 11.72
N TYR A 474 -5.03 11.84 11.43
CA TYR A 474 -5.49 12.94 12.28
C TYR A 474 -6.95 12.79 12.73
N GLY A 475 -7.56 11.62 12.48
CA GLY A 475 -8.92 11.29 12.86
C GLY A 475 -9.99 11.80 11.91
N GLU A 476 -11.24 11.31 12.11
CA GLU A 476 -12.37 11.57 11.22
C GLU A 476 -12.72 13.06 11.14
N LYS A 477 -12.63 13.78 12.26
CA LYS A 477 -12.92 15.22 12.27
C LYS A 477 -12.00 16.00 11.34
N PHE A 478 -10.71 15.67 11.32
CA PHE A 478 -9.74 16.35 10.43
C PHE A 478 -9.94 15.91 8.97
N ARG A 479 -10.20 14.64 8.74
CA ARG A 479 -10.52 14.07 7.42
C ARG A 479 -11.74 14.76 6.80
N SER A 480 -12.80 14.99 7.58
CA SER A 480 -14.05 15.60 7.10
C SER A 480 -13.98 17.12 6.91
N LEU A 481 -12.89 17.82 7.29
CA LEU A 481 -12.75 19.26 7.06
C LEU A 481 -12.74 19.65 5.57
N ASN A 482 -12.54 18.70 4.67
CA ASN A 482 -12.61 18.91 3.22
C ASN A 482 -14.05 18.90 2.67
N VAL A 483 -15.03 18.44 3.43
CA VAL A 483 -16.42 18.37 2.97
C VAL A 483 -16.92 19.78 2.62
N ARG A 484 -17.32 19.98 1.35
CA ARG A 484 -17.74 21.27 0.78
C ARG A 484 -16.69 22.40 0.94
N ASN A 485 -15.41 22.05 1.02
CA ASN A 485 -14.33 22.98 1.32
C ASN A 485 -13.06 22.75 0.48
N LEU A 486 -13.16 21.91 -0.56
CA LEU A 486 -12.05 21.64 -1.47
C LEU A 486 -11.62 22.90 -2.22
N GLY A 487 -10.31 23.13 -2.31
CA GLY A 487 -9.69 24.30 -2.92
C GLY A 487 -9.66 25.54 -2.00
N VAL A 488 -10.44 25.58 -0.95
CA VAL A 488 -10.49 26.72 -0.04
C VAL A 488 -9.68 26.47 1.23
N GLY A 489 -10.11 25.51 2.05
CA GLY A 489 -9.47 25.23 3.32
C GLY A 489 -8.11 24.55 3.17
N ASP A 490 -7.98 23.62 2.26
CA ASP A 490 -6.71 22.94 1.93
C ASP A 490 -5.67 23.93 1.36
N MET A 491 -6.08 24.91 0.53
CA MET A 491 -5.21 26.01 0.12
C MET A 491 -4.77 26.88 1.30
N TRP A 492 -5.68 27.20 2.24
CA TRP A 492 -5.31 27.95 3.45
C TRP A 492 -4.23 27.23 4.25
N ASP A 493 -4.34 25.92 4.39
CA ASP A 493 -3.38 25.08 5.10
C ASP A 493 -2.00 25.17 4.46
N VAL A 494 -1.93 25.05 3.13
CA VAL A 494 -0.69 25.18 2.35
C VAL A 494 -0.09 26.58 2.50
N MET A 495 -0.88 27.63 2.28
CA MET A 495 -0.39 29.02 2.30
C MET A 495 0.05 29.46 3.70
N SER A 496 -0.66 29.04 4.75
CA SER A 496 -0.25 29.31 6.14
C SER A 496 1.06 28.59 6.48
N GLY A 497 1.31 27.40 5.90
CA GLY A 497 2.60 26.72 6.02
C GLY A 497 3.74 27.48 5.33
N VAL A 498 3.48 28.07 4.17
CA VAL A 498 4.43 28.95 3.49
C VAL A 498 4.74 30.19 4.36
N ASP A 499 3.70 30.84 4.90
CA ASP A 499 3.87 32.00 5.79
C ASP A 499 4.67 31.67 7.05
N TYR A 500 4.36 30.50 7.64
CA TYR A 500 5.12 29.98 8.78
C TYR A 500 6.62 29.83 8.48
N LEU A 501 6.97 29.24 7.33
CA LEU A 501 8.37 29.06 6.95
C LEU A 501 9.08 30.40 6.63
N ILE A 502 8.37 31.34 6.01
CA ILE A 502 8.91 32.70 5.78
C ILE A 502 9.22 33.39 7.11
N SER A 503 8.32 33.29 8.09
CA SER A 503 8.53 33.87 9.43
C SER A 503 9.75 33.28 10.15
N ARG A 504 10.19 32.05 9.77
CA ARG A 504 11.42 31.44 10.27
C ARG A 504 12.71 32.06 9.72
N GLY A 505 12.60 32.93 8.73
CA GLY A 505 13.67 33.78 8.26
C GLY A 505 14.60 33.21 7.19
N PHE A 506 14.52 31.94 6.83
CA PHE A 506 15.41 31.29 5.88
C PHE A 506 14.83 31.11 4.45
N VAL A 507 13.58 31.47 4.20
CA VAL A 507 12.96 31.36 2.86
C VAL A 507 13.30 32.57 2.01
N ASP A 508 13.66 32.34 0.74
CA ASP A 508 13.74 33.35 -0.30
C ASP A 508 12.38 33.46 -1.01
N GLU A 509 11.63 34.47 -0.65
CA GLU A 509 10.28 34.72 -1.17
C GLU A 509 10.25 35.01 -2.68
N THR A 510 11.38 35.35 -3.28
CA THR A 510 11.49 35.60 -4.72
C THR A 510 11.66 34.28 -5.51
N ARG A 511 11.94 33.16 -4.85
CA ARG A 511 12.21 31.86 -5.45
C ARG A 511 11.35 30.75 -4.82
N MET A 512 10.03 30.85 -4.98
CA MET A 512 9.09 29.85 -4.49
C MET A 512 8.42 29.10 -5.65
N GLY A 513 8.25 27.79 -5.49
CA GLY A 513 7.55 26.93 -6.43
C GLY A 513 6.56 26.00 -5.72
N SER A 514 5.60 25.46 -6.46
CA SER A 514 4.66 24.43 -5.99
C SER A 514 4.56 23.31 -7.01
N MET A 515 4.32 22.08 -6.52
CA MET A 515 3.95 20.96 -7.36
C MET A 515 3.05 19.99 -6.59
N GLY A 516 2.23 19.22 -7.33
CA GLY A 516 1.38 18.22 -6.74
C GLY A 516 0.77 17.30 -7.79
N TRP A 517 0.25 16.16 -7.35
CA TRP A 517 -0.42 15.17 -8.18
C TRP A 517 -1.83 14.91 -7.66
N SER A 518 -2.81 14.65 -8.57
CA SER A 518 -4.21 14.39 -8.23
C SER A 518 -4.81 15.55 -7.42
N GLN A 519 -5.32 15.35 -6.21
CA GLN A 519 -5.77 16.43 -5.32
C GLN A 519 -4.67 17.48 -5.08
N GLY A 520 -3.40 17.06 -4.94
CA GLY A 520 -2.26 17.98 -4.85
C GLY A 520 -2.05 18.79 -6.12
N GLY A 521 -2.34 18.19 -7.29
CA GLY A 521 -2.37 18.89 -8.58
C GLY A 521 -3.51 19.90 -8.66
N TYR A 522 -4.70 19.57 -8.14
CA TYR A 522 -5.82 20.52 -8.02
C TYR A 522 -5.45 21.72 -7.17
N ILE A 523 -4.92 21.49 -5.95
CA ILE A 523 -4.49 22.58 -5.07
C ILE A 523 -3.42 23.44 -5.75
N SER A 524 -2.44 22.81 -6.43
CA SER A 524 -1.40 23.51 -7.18
C SER A 524 -1.97 24.36 -8.32
N ALA A 525 -2.97 23.86 -9.06
CA ALA A 525 -3.68 24.62 -10.09
C ALA A 525 -4.44 25.80 -9.47
N PHE A 526 -5.13 25.57 -8.35
CA PHE A 526 -5.90 26.59 -7.64
C PHE A 526 -5.01 27.73 -7.11
N LEU A 527 -3.78 27.43 -6.69
CA LEU A 527 -2.79 28.43 -6.29
C LEU A 527 -2.47 29.41 -7.43
N THR A 528 -2.53 29.01 -8.71
CA THR A 528 -2.21 29.91 -9.84
C THR A 528 -3.16 31.11 -9.95
N THR A 529 -4.41 30.94 -9.51
CA THR A 529 -5.47 31.94 -9.57
C THR A 529 -5.64 32.73 -8.27
N ASN A 530 -5.07 32.25 -7.16
CA ASN A 530 -5.27 32.82 -5.83
C ASN A 530 -4.05 33.53 -5.25
N THR A 531 -2.86 33.35 -5.85
CA THR A 531 -1.63 33.99 -5.38
C THR A 531 -0.61 34.19 -6.50
N SER A 532 0.17 35.27 -6.43
CA SER A 532 1.30 35.55 -7.34
C SER A 532 2.67 35.17 -6.73
N ARG A 533 2.68 34.54 -5.56
CA ARG A 533 3.93 34.28 -4.81
C ARG A 533 4.80 33.21 -5.44
N PHE A 534 4.22 32.22 -6.10
CA PHE A 534 4.96 31.14 -6.75
C PHE A 534 5.43 31.56 -8.15
N LYS A 535 6.72 31.29 -8.45
CA LYS A 535 7.35 31.60 -9.75
C LYS A 535 7.24 30.45 -10.75
N ALA A 536 7.03 29.23 -10.25
CA ALA A 536 6.79 28.02 -11.03
C ALA A 536 5.80 27.12 -10.30
N ILE A 537 4.84 26.58 -11.05
CA ILE A 537 3.86 25.63 -10.53
C ILE A 537 3.78 24.45 -11.50
N SER A 538 3.89 23.22 -10.97
CA SER A 538 3.73 21.98 -11.73
C SER A 538 2.44 21.29 -11.30
N VAL A 539 1.51 21.12 -12.24
CA VAL A 539 0.21 20.48 -12.02
C VAL A 539 0.23 19.08 -12.66
N GLY A 540 0.23 18.06 -11.82
CA GLY A 540 0.20 16.65 -12.27
C GLY A 540 -1.18 16.04 -12.03
N ALA A 541 -1.83 15.49 -13.08
CA ALA A 541 -3.17 14.87 -13.01
C ALA A 541 -4.18 15.68 -12.19
N GLY A 542 -4.09 17.03 -12.30
CA GLY A 542 -4.89 17.96 -11.50
C GLY A 542 -6.26 18.21 -12.11
N ILE A 543 -7.18 18.61 -11.26
CA ILE A 543 -8.51 19.04 -11.64
C ILE A 543 -8.47 20.57 -11.80
N SER A 544 -8.86 21.09 -12.95
CA SER A 544 -8.91 22.54 -13.19
C SER A 544 -10.34 23.10 -13.15
N ASP A 545 -11.33 22.26 -13.38
CA ASP A 545 -12.75 22.57 -13.34
C ASP A 545 -13.55 21.36 -12.85
N TRP A 546 -14.21 21.51 -11.71
CA TRP A 546 -14.99 20.43 -11.07
C TRP A 546 -16.18 19.97 -11.92
N MET A 547 -16.83 20.86 -12.66
CA MET A 547 -17.95 20.47 -13.52
C MET A 547 -17.46 19.56 -14.66
N THR A 548 -16.38 19.95 -15.33
CA THR A 548 -15.76 19.15 -16.38
C THR A 548 -15.27 17.81 -15.84
N TYR A 549 -14.66 17.82 -14.65
CA TYR A 549 -14.20 16.60 -14.00
C TYR A 549 -15.36 15.65 -13.69
N TYR A 550 -16.45 16.17 -13.08
CA TYR A 550 -17.63 15.39 -12.71
C TYR A 550 -18.23 14.62 -13.89
N VAL A 551 -18.31 15.23 -15.07
CA VAL A 551 -18.90 14.58 -16.27
C VAL A 551 -17.94 13.73 -17.08
N ASN A 552 -16.63 13.77 -16.77
CA ASN A 552 -15.59 13.06 -17.52
C ASN A 552 -14.75 12.09 -16.66
N THR A 553 -15.21 11.76 -15.46
CA THR A 553 -14.51 10.84 -14.56
C THR A 553 -15.37 9.64 -14.21
N ASP A 554 -14.73 8.52 -13.90
CA ASP A 554 -15.38 7.30 -13.39
C ASP A 554 -15.46 7.26 -11.85
N ILE A 555 -14.85 8.25 -11.15
CA ILE A 555 -14.89 8.37 -9.68
C ILE A 555 -15.91 9.41 -9.18
N THR A 556 -16.84 9.83 -10.05
CA THR A 556 -17.89 10.84 -9.78
C THR A 556 -18.61 10.69 -8.42
N PRO A 557 -19.01 9.48 -7.96
CA PRO A 557 -19.74 9.37 -6.69
C PRO A 557 -18.95 9.87 -5.46
N PHE A 558 -17.65 10.06 -5.58
CA PHE A 558 -16.75 10.40 -4.48
C PHE A 558 -16.29 11.87 -4.52
N THR A 559 -16.75 12.61 -5.49
CA THR A 559 -16.46 14.05 -5.69
C THR A 559 -17.74 14.90 -5.61
#